data_e583f2c6ee3943d50de31f44bdb1ec20
#
_entry.id   e583f2c6ee3943d50de31f44bdb1ec20
#
_cell.length_a   1.000
_cell.length_b   1.000
_cell.length_c   1.000
_cell.angle_alpha   90.00
_cell.angle_beta   90.00
_cell.angle_gamma   90.00
#
_symmetry.space_group_name_H-M   'P 1'
#
loop_
_entity.id
_entity.type
_entity.pdbx_description
1 polymer ?
#
loop_
_entity_poly.entity_id
_entity_poly.type
_entity_poly.pdbx_seq_one_letter_code
_entity_poly.pdbx_strand_id
1 'polypeptide(L)'
;MQLEKSKFVRHKLPCPKCGGSDPVSMNEDKSAHCFSCSTHFANYPEACKGNIVEVEKKPTNTFLNSYTGSYGALTDRDISEDTAKKYGVRRVISPTNDVSQHIYPFFNGNEIVGTKTRFVENKNFSFAGTYEGTGLFGEQLFRNTGGKYLTITEGECDAMACYELMQSKWACVSLKRGASGAVKDIRESIEFVESFDNVVICFDNDKAGREAARDVARILKPGKAKIMTFPNGYKDANDMLRQKRFQEFMSAWWESRTYTPSGILELSAQKKDWLHREVKESIAYPWEGLNKKLYGLRKGELVTLTGGTGLGKSSVTRELEHWLIKNTEDNVGIVALEENWLRTADGIISIEANDRIYLNERRDQYSEEQLMGLFDKVIPEGRVFIHAHLGATDIEEIFSKLRYIIVGCECKWVVVDHLHMLVNVLSEGDERRGIDMLMQRLRSLVEETGVGLLLVSHLRRASGDKGHEQGVEVSLSHLKGSQGIAQLSDCVIALERNQQASNEDEANTTRVRVLKSRYTGDTGLACNLRYNSETGRLFEVTEEETFDNEDF
;
A
#
# COMPACT_ATOMS: atom_id res chain seq x y z
N MET A 1 -2.07 17.55 -25.80
CA MET A 1 -0.78 18.10 -26.28
C MET A 1 0.29 17.43 -25.45
N GLN A 2 0.91 16.36 -25.96
CA GLN A 2 1.97 15.62 -25.28
C GLN A 2 3.20 16.52 -25.19
N LEU A 3 3.64 16.81 -23.96
CA LEU A 3 4.94 17.43 -23.72
C LEU A 3 6.02 16.38 -24.04
N GLU A 4 6.65 16.51 -25.19
CA GLU A 4 7.87 15.78 -25.50
C GLU A 4 8.92 16.07 -24.42
N LYS A 5 9.48 15.01 -23.84
CA LYS A 5 10.59 15.10 -22.89
C LYS A 5 11.77 15.71 -23.63
N SER A 6 12.10 16.98 -23.37
CA SER A 6 13.28 17.65 -23.87
C SER A 6 14.53 16.88 -23.44
N LYS A 7 15.33 16.47 -24.40
CA LYS A 7 16.55 15.69 -24.17
C LYS A 7 17.71 16.67 -24.04
N PHE A 8 18.30 16.79 -22.86
CA PHE A 8 19.51 17.57 -22.67
C PHE A 8 20.66 17.00 -23.53
N VAL A 9 21.30 17.86 -24.33
CA VAL A 9 22.39 17.48 -25.23
C VAL A 9 23.77 17.88 -24.71
N ARG A 10 23.84 18.80 -23.73
CA ARG A 10 25.07 19.19 -23.04
C ARG A 10 24.83 19.27 -21.53
N HIS A 11 25.82 18.83 -20.78
CA HIS A 11 25.79 18.81 -19.30
C HIS A 11 27.05 19.49 -18.77
N LYS A 12 27.06 19.76 -17.48
CA LYS A 12 28.19 20.32 -16.74
C LYS A 12 28.64 21.68 -17.26
N LEU A 13 27.70 22.56 -17.48
CA LEU A 13 27.99 23.94 -17.88
C LEU A 13 27.94 24.86 -16.67
N PRO A 14 28.75 25.95 -16.62
CA PRO A 14 28.73 26.88 -15.51
C PRO A 14 27.43 27.70 -15.48
N CYS A 15 26.96 28.01 -14.29
CA CYS A 15 25.75 28.80 -14.14
C CYS A 15 26.08 30.30 -14.04
N PRO A 16 25.62 31.15 -14.97
CA PRO A 16 25.90 32.60 -14.91
C PRO A 16 25.17 33.30 -13.75
N LYS A 17 24.19 32.64 -13.13
CA LYS A 17 23.40 33.25 -12.05
C LYS A 17 23.95 32.91 -10.67
N CYS A 18 24.29 31.66 -10.39
CA CYS A 18 24.79 31.25 -9.07
C CYS A 18 26.29 31.03 -9.02
N GLY A 19 27.01 31.17 -10.13
CA GLY A 19 28.46 30.99 -10.20
C GLY A 19 28.96 29.55 -10.08
N GLY A 20 28.05 28.56 -9.99
CA GLY A 20 28.44 27.14 -9.97
C GLY A 20 29.16 26.74 -11.27
N SER A 21 30.20 25.91 -11.14
CA SER A 21 31.08 25.55 -12.27
C SER A 21 30.47 24.58 -13.26
N ASP A 22 29.52 23.71 -12.82
CA ASP A 22 29.02 22.57 -13.59
C ASP A 22 27.55 22.17 -13.39
N PRO A 23 26.66 23.04 -12.82
CA PRO A 23 25.30 22.64 -12.48
C PRO A 23 24.30 22.77 -13.61
N VAL A 24 24.68 23.18 -14.82
CA VAL A 24 23.75 23.47 -15.90
C VAL A 24 23.74 22.37 -16.95
N SER A 25 22.52 21.95 -17.37
CA SER A 25 22.29 21.10 -18.55
C SER A 25 21.49 21.86 -19.60
N MET A 26 21.87 21.73 -20.89
CA MET A 26 21.32 22.47 -22.01
C MET A 26 20.68 21.54 -23.04
N ASN A 27 19.53 21.93 -23.60
CA ASN A 27 18.82 21.28 -24.69
C ASN A 27 19.34 21.68 -26.08
N GLU A 28 18.89 21.00 -27.13
CA GLU A 28 19.22 21.31 -28.53
C GLU A 28 18.76 22.72 -28.95
N ASP A 29 17.65 23.20 -28.42
CA ASP A 29 17.08 24.53 -28.66
C ASP A 29 17.82 25.66 -27.92
N LYS A 30 18.93 25.37 -27.26
CA LYS A 30 19.74 26.28 -26.43
C LYS A 30 19.05 26.69 -25.12
N SER A 31 17.88 26.17 -24.80
CA SER A 31 17.34 26.30 -23.43
C SER A 31 18.18 25.50 -22.45
N ALA A 32 18.29 25.96 -21.20
CA ALA A 32 19.13 25.29 -20.22
C ALA A 32 18.52 25.40 -18.80
N HIS A 33 18.84 24.43 -17.95
CA HIS A 33 18.42 24.40 -16.57
C HIS A 33 19.60 24.24 -15.60
N CYS A 34 19.66 25.08 -14.60
CA CYS A 34 20.64 24.96 -13.51
C CYS A 34 20.04 24.15 -12.35
N PHE A 35 20.62 23.03 -12.03
CA PHE A 35 20.18 22.15 -10.93
C PHE A 35 20.57 22.62 -9.53
N SER A 36 21.51 23.59 -9.43
CA SER A 36 21.91 24.16 -8.13
C SER A 36 21.01 25.30 -7.65
N CYS A 37 20.58 26.18 -8.56
CA CYS A 37 19.73 27.33 -8.20
C CYS A 37 18.36 27.31 -8.87
N SER A 38 17.97 26.21 -9.52
CA SER A 38 16.69 25.98 -10.21
C SER A 38 16.33 27.04 -11.25
N THR A 39 17.32 27.74 -11.79
CA THR A 39 17.09 28.77 -12.82
C THR A 39 16.99 28.13 -14.20
N HIS A 40 15.93 28.49 -14.92
CA HIS A 40 15.76 28.13 -16.33
C HIS A 40 16.24 29.28 -17.22
N PHE A 41 17.03 28.98 -18.23
CA PHE A 41 17.50 29.90 -19.26
C PHE A 41 16.79 29.55 -20.57
N ALA A 42 16.02 30.48 -21.12
CA ALA A 42 15.41 30.29 -22.44
C ALA A 42 16.47 30.25 -23.58
N ASN A 43 17.57 30.99 -23.38
CA ASN A 43 18.76 30.96 -24.21
C ASN A 43 19.99 31.00 -23.30
N TYR A 44 20.79 29.95 -23.32
CA TYR A 44 22.00 29.90 -22.50
C TYR A 44 23.08 30.82 -23.10
N PRO A 45 23.68 31.77 -22.31
CA PRO A 45 24.61 32.75 -22.84
C PRO A 45 25.85 32.13 -23.51
N GLU A 46 26.19 32.54 -24.71
CA GLU A 46 27.38 32.04 -25.41
C GLU A 46 28.70 32.35 -24.72
N ALA A 47 28.75 33.47 -24.00
CA ALA A 47 29.92 33.88 -23.20
C ALA A 47 30.25 32.90 -22.04
N CYS A 48 29.31 32.08 -21.63
CA CYS A 48 29.48 31.07 -20.58
C CYS A 48 29.91 29.69 -21.15
N LYS A 49 30.06 29.57 -22.46
CA LYS A 49 30.70 28.41 -23.08
C LYS A 49 32.20 28.51 -22.81
N GLY A 50 32.62 28.12 -21.62
CA GLY A 50 34.03 27.99 -21.32
C GLY A 50 34.70 27.17 -22.43
N ASN A 51 35.93 27.53 -22.78
CA ASN A 51 36.74 26.82 -23.78
C ASN A 51 36.59 25.32 -23.50
N ILE A 52 35.95 24.62 -24.40
CA ILE A 52 36.01 23.17 -24.48
C ILE A 52 37.44 22.87 -24.85
N VAL A 53 38.31 22.80 -23.87
CA VAL A 53 39.53 22.00 -24.03
C VAL A 53 38.95 20.58 -24.08
N GLU A 54 38.92 19.99 -25.26
CA GLU A 54 38.95 18.55 -25.39
C GLU A 54 40.18 18.11 -24.61
N VAL A 55 39.95 17.83 -23.31
CA VAL A 55 40.93 17.08 -22.56
C VAL A 55 40.86 15.69 -23.17
N GLU A 56 41.78 15.45 -24.16
CA GLU A 56 42.21 14.08 -24.39
C GLU A 56 42.39 13.47 -22.99
N LYS A 57 41.58 12.50 -22.67
CA LYS A 57 41.77 11.65 -21.50
C LYS A 57 43.10 10.90 -21.72
N LYS A 58 44.23 11.57 -21.45
CA LYS A 58 45.44 10.85 -21.14
C LYS A 58 45.10 10.04 -19.87
N PRO A 59 45.26 8.72 -19.89
CA PRO A 59 45.19 7.93 -18.68
C PRO A 59 46.36 8.37 -17.79
N THR A 60 46.10 9.34 -16.93
CA THR A 60 47.06 9.66 -15.90
C THR A 60 47.01 8.52 -14.90
N ASN A 61 48.09 7.76 -14.79
CA ASN A 61 48.36 6.72 -13.79
C ASN A 61 48.33 7.26 -12.36
N THR A 62 47.56 8.29 -12.06
CA THR A 62 47.46 8.94 -10.77
C THR A 62 46.84 8.04 -9.68
N PHE A 63 46.05 7.04 -10.05
CA PHE A 63 45.49 6.10 -9.09
C PHE A 63 46.53 5.11 -8.54
N LEU A 64 47.55 4.69 -9.33
CA LEU A 64 48.65 3.84 -8.82
C LEU A 64 49.43 4.50 -7.69
N ASN A 65 49.52 5.84 -7.70
CA ASN A 65 50.09 6.59 -6.59
C ASN A 65 49.20 6.59 -5.35
N SER A 66 47.93 6.25 -5.45
CA SER A 66 47.00 6.11 -4.32
C SER A 66 46.99 4.71 -3.71
N TYR A 67 47.50 3.68 -4.44
CA TYR A 67 47.65 2.33 -3.91
C TYR A 67 48.99 2.18 -3.17
N THR A 68 49.15 2.96 -2.09
CA THR A 68 50.33 3.05 -1.23
C THR A 68 50.17 2.19 0.03
N GLY A 69 51.11 2.28 0.96
CA GLY A 69 51.07 1.55 2.23
C GLY A 69 51.58 0.09 2.09
N SER A 70 51.43 -0.67 3.14
CA SER A 70 51.93 -2.05 3.27
C SER A 70 50.80 -3.04 3.55
N TYR A 71 51.06 -4.30 3.24
CA TYR A 71 50.21 -5.38 3.75
C TYR A 71 50.39 -5.54 5.25
N GLY A 72 49.33 -5.92 5.95
CA GLY A 72 49.34 -6.16 7.38
C GLY A 72 47.92 -6.26 7.94
N ALA A 73 47.81 -6.73 9.18
CA ALA A 73 46.54 -6.85 9.85
C ALA A 73 45.83 -5.49 10.01
N LEU A 74 44.54 -5.43 9.82
CA LEU A 74 43.72 -4.23 10.11
C LEU A 74 43.27 -4.33 11.57
N THR A 75 44.13 -3.92 12.47
CA THR A 75 43.97 -4.12 13.93
C THR A 75 42.78 -3.38 14.51
N ASP A 76 42.38 -2.25 13.90
CA ASP A 76 41.18 -1.49 14.27
C ASP A 76 39.86 -2.23 13.91
N ARG A 77 39.96 -3.30 13.10
CA ARG A 77 38.85 -4.12 12.61
C ARG A 77 38.95 -5.59 12.97
N ASP A 78 40.00 -6.00 13.69
CA ASP A 78 40.31 -7.40 13.99
C ASP A 78 40.41 -8.31 12.73
N ILE A 79 40.81 -7.75 11.59
CA ILE A 79 41.05 -8.49 10.35
C ILE A 79 42.51 -8.89 10.28
N SER A 80 42.77 -10.17 10.04
CA SER A 80 44.10 -10.75 9.95
C SER A 80 44.88 -10.23 8.74
N GLU A 81 46.23 -10.31 8.83
CA GLU A 81 47.11 -9.97 7.72
C GLU A 81 46.86 -10.87 6.49
N ASP A 82 46.62 -12.16 6.71
CA ASP A 82 46.40 -13.11 5.65
C ASP A 82 45.12 -12.76 4.84
N THR A 83 44.05 -12.40 5.54
CA THR A 83 42.80 -11.97 4.89
C THR A 83 42.98 -10.64 4.16
N ALA A 84 43.59 -9.63 4.79
CA ALA A 84 43.85 -8.35 4.17
C ALA A 84 44.72 -8.50 2.91
N LYS A 85 45.78 -9.32 2.96
CA LYS A 85 46.67 -9.62 1.85
C LYS A 85 45.95 -10.37 0.73
N LYS A 86 45.09 -11.35 1.06
CA LYS A 86 44.28 -12.08 0.08
C LYS A 86 43.37 -11.17 -0.73
N TYR A 87 42.71 -10.22 -0.05
CA TYR A 87 41.84 -9.24 -0.72
C TYR A 87 42.60 -8.11 -1.39
N GLY A 88 43.94 -8.06 -1.25
CA GLY A 88 44.79 -7.00 -1.79
C GLY A 88 44.73 -5.70 -1.00
N VAL A 89 44.21 -5.72 0.23
CA VAL A 89 44.06 -4.51 1.05
C VAL A 89 45.39 -4.10 1.66
N ARG A 90 45.71 -2.82 1.51
CA ARG A 90 46.89 -2.21 2.13
C ARG A 90 46.48 -1.29 3.28
N ARG A 91 47.36 -1.11 4.25
CA ARG A 91 47.18 -0.18 5.35
C ARG A 91 48.26 0.87 5.38
N VAL A 92 47.90 2.04 5.87
CA VAL A 92 48.87 3.07 6.26
C VAL A 92 48.91 3.15 7.79
N ILE A 93 50.08 3.18 8.35
CA ILE A 93 50.31 3.26 9.80
C ILE A 93 50.62 4.71 10.16
N SER A 94 50.03 5.20 11.25
CA SER A 94 50.29 6.51 11.81
C SER A 94 51.66 6.53 12.56
N PRO A 95 52.18 7.69 12.89
CA PRO A 95 53.37 7.79 13.74
C PRO A 95 53.22 7.14 15.14
N THR A 96 51.98 6.96 15.60
CA THR A 96 51.65 6.27 16.87
C THR A 96 51.53 4.75 16.71
N ASN A 97 51.87 4.21 15.54
CA ASN A 97 51.79 2.79 15.19
C ASN A 97 50.35 2.22 15.08
N ASP A 98 49.35 3.09 14.95
CA ASP A 98 47.98 2.69 14.74
C ASP A 98 47.64 2.67 13.23
N VAL A 99 46.66 1.85 12.81
CA VAL A 99 46.16 1.87 11.43
C VAL A 99 45.42 3.18 11.21
N SER A 100 45.91 4.01 10.29
CA SER A 100 45.30 5.30 9.93
C SER A 100 44.45 5.27 8.68
N GLN A 101 44.76 4.37 7.73
CA GLN A 101 44.01 4.23 6.49
C GLN A 101 43.94 2.77 6.06
N HIS A 102 42.82 2.40 5.43
CA HIS A 102 42.64 1.17 4.64
C HIS A 102 42.52 1.53 3.17
N ILE A 103 43.24 0.83 2.32
CA ILE A 103 43.23 1.06 0.87
C ILE A 103 42.74 -0.21 0.17
N TYR A 104 41.53 -0.14 -0.39
CA TYR A 104 40.84 -1.23 -1.05
C TYR A 104 41.02 -1.13 -2.55
N PRO A 105 41.61 -2.15 -3.23
CA PRO A 105 41.76 -2.15 -4.68
C PRO A 105 40.48 -2.62 -5.39
N PHE A 106 40.21 -2.04 -6.57
CA PHE A 106 39.19 -2.48 -7.49
C PHE A 106 39.82 -2.91 -8.81
N PHE A 107 39.41 -4.08 -9.28
CA PHE A 107 40.04 -4.76 -10.40
C PHE A 107 39.15 -4.76 -11.64
N ASN A 108 39.74 -4.52 -12.81
CA ASN A 108 39.20 -4.89 -14.11
C ASN A 108 40.06 -6.03 -14.67
N GLY A 109 39.49 -7.25 -14.70
CA GLY A 109 40.29 -8.46 -14.90
C GLY A 109 41.35 -8.62 -13.79
N ASN A 110 42.62 -8.61 -14.15
CA ASN A 110 43.75 -8.72 -13.21
C ASN A 110 44.43 -7.37 -12.90
N GLU A 111 43.96 -6.27 -13.49
CA GLU A 111 44.55 -4.96 -13.30
C GLU A 111 43.77 -4.14 -12.27
N ILE A 112 44.50 -3.47 -11.39
CA ILE A 112 43.93 -2.50 -10.47
C ILE A 112 43.64 -1.21 -11.24
N VAL A 113 42.36 -0.82 -11.32
CA VAL A 113 41.91 0.38 -12.06
C VAL A 113 41.33 1.46 -11.17
N GLY A 114 41.14 1.13 -9.89
CA GLY A 114 40.67 2.07 -8.88
C GLY A 114 41.04 1.65 -7.47
N THR A 115 41.08 2.61 -6.56
CA THR A 115 41.31 2.41 -5.14
C THR A 115 40.36 3.24 -4.32
N LYS A 116 39.77 2.63 -3.29
CA LYS A 116 38.97 3.31 -2.27
C LYS A 116 39.76 3.36 -0.98
N THR A 117 40.01 4.56 -0.47
CA THR A 117 40.73 4.77 0.78
C THR A 117 39.75 5.16 1.86
N ARG A 118 39.74 4.41 2.96
CA ARG A 118 39.03 4.75 4.18
C ARG A 118 40.00 5.39 5.17
N PHE A 119 39.64 6.56 5.66
CA PHE A 119 40.35 7.23 6.77
C PHE A 119 39.75 6.78 8.09
N VAL A 120 40.56 6.15 8.97
CA VAL A 120 40.07 5.52 10.20
C VAL A 120 39.54 6.55 11.19
N GLU A 121 40.26 7.69 11.34
CA GLU A 121 39.96 8.74 12.31
C GLU A 121 38.54 9.34 12.11
N ASN A 122 38.18 9.73 10.90
CA ASN A 122 36.93 10.45 10.61
C ASN A 122 35.91 9.61 9.86
N LYS A 123 36.22 8.35 9.55
CA LYS A 123 35.40 7.39 8.77
C LYS A 123 35.04 7.88 7.36
N ASN A 124 35.75 8.87 6.83
CA ASN A 124 35.56 9.35 5.46
C ASN A 124 36.19 8.41 4.46
N PHE A 125 35.71 8.51 3.22
CA PHE A 125 36.26 7.77 2.09
C PHE A 125 36.71 8.71 0.99
N SER A 126 37.80 8.34 0.31
CA SER A 126 38.21 8.92 -0.96
C SER A 126 38.30 7.82 -2.02
N PHE A 127 38.09 8.19 -3.27
CA PHE A 127 38.20 7.26 -4.38
C PHE A 127 39.13 7.84 -5.46
N ALA A 128 40.02 7.00 -5.98
CA ALA A 128 40.90 7.34 -7.07
C ALA A 128 40.80 6.29 -8.17
N GLY A 129 40.78 6.71 -9.45
CA GLY A 129 40.59 5.80 -10.58
C GLY A 129 39.16 5.71 -11.06
N THR A 130 38.71 4.53 -11.47
CA THR A 130 37.37 4.29 -11.99
C THR A 130 36.73 3.02 -11.42
N TYR A 131 35.40 3.02 -11.31
CA TYR A 131 34.62 1.79 -11.09
C TYR A 131 34.17 1.14 -12.41
N GLU A 132 34.47 1.77 -13.56
CA GLU A 132 34.06 1.25 -14.86
C GLU A 132 34.76 -0.07 -15.16
N GLY A 133 34.00 -1.09 -15.50
CA GLY A 133 34.53 -2.44 -15.75
C GLY A 133 34.99 -3.21 -14.52
N THR A 134 34.82 -2.63 -13.29
CA THR A 134 35.16 -3.36 -12.06
C THR A 134 33.99 -4.20 -11.57
N GLY A 135 34.29 -5.37 -11.01
CA GLY A 135 33.34 -6.17 -10.24
C GLY A 135 33.12 -5.66 -8.81
N LEU A 136 32.44 -6.43 -7.99
CA LEU A 136 32.29 -6.23 -6.57
C LEU A 136 33.67 -6.30 -5.88
N PHE A 137 33.81 -5.68 -4.69
CA PHE A 137 35.06 -5.82 -3.94
C PHE A 137 35.31 -7.27 -3.55
N GLY A 138 36.45 -7.83 -3.88
CA GLY A 138 36.82 -9.24 -3.67
C GLY A 138 36.34 -10.20 -4.76
N GLU A 139 35.56 -9.76 -5.76
CA GLU A 139 35.04 -10.59 -6.83
C GLU A 139 36.14 -11.34 -7.60
N GLN A 140 37.29 -10.69 -7.85
CA GLN A 140 38.44 -11.27 -8.56
C GLN A 140 38.96 -12.55 -7.92
N LEU A 141 38.73 -12.75 -6.61
CA LEU A 141 39.18 -13.93 -5.88
C LEU A 141 38.33 -15.17 -6.16
N PHE A 142 37.10 -14.96 -6.65
CA PHE A 142 36.08 -16.01 -6.74
C PHE A 142 35.48 -16.16 -8.14
N ARG A 143 35.92 -15.39 -9.15
CA ARG A 143 35.35 -15.39 -10.51
C ARG A 143 35.31 -16.76 -11.18
N ASN A 144 36.34 -17.59 -10.96
CA ASN A 144 36.47 -18.89 -11.62
C ASN A 144 36.07 -20.07 -10.73
N THR A 145 35.59 -19.79 -9.53
CA THR A 145 35.32 -20.85 -8.58
C THR A 145 33.91 -21.39 -8.70
N GLY A 146 32.94 -20.54 -9.10
CA GLY A 146 31.52 -20.87 -8.95
C GLY A 146 31.29 -21.36 -7.54
N GLY A 147 30.13 -21.77 -7.18
CA GLY A 147 30.03 -22.44 -5.91
C GLY A 147 28.65 -22.44 -5.31
N LYS A 148 28.59 -23.12 -4.17
CA LYS A 148 27.32 -23.33 -3.49
C LYS A 148 26.79 -22.06 -2.81
N TYR A 149 27.69 -21.20 -2.30
CA TYR A 149 27.31 -20.00 -1.56
C TYR A 149 28.21 -18.81 -1.88
N LEU A 150 27.56 -17.65 -2.11
CA LEU A 150 28.19 -16.33 -2.14
C LEU A 150 27.60 -15.49 -1.01
N THR A 151 28.42 -14.84 -0.21
CA THR A 151 27.97 -13.82 0.74
C THR A 151 28.29 -12.43 0.20
N ILE A 152 27.28 -11.54 0.20
CA ILE A 152 27.42 -10.15 -0.23
C ILE A 152 27.18 -9.25 0.97
N THR A 153 28.14 -8.38 1.29
CA THR A 153 28.06 -7.40 2.38
C THR A 153 27.95 -5.99 1.85
N GLU A 154 27.63 -5.04 2.71
CA GLU A 154 27.57 -3.63 2.36
C GLU A 154 28.98 -3.01 2.24
N GLY A 155 29.86 -3.33 3.19
CA GLY A 155 31.19 -2.75 3.32
C GLY A 155 32.32 -3.75 3.10
N GLU A 156 33.50 -3.24 2.73
CA GLU A 156 34.69 -4.04 2.43
C GLU A 156 35.23 -4.76 3.68
N CYS A 157 35.17 -4.10 4.85
CA CYS A 157 35.57 -4.73 6.13
C CYS A 157 34.63 -5.90 6.47
N ASP A 158 33.34 -5.77 6.17
CA ASP A 158 32.36 -6.81 6.46
C ASP A 158 32.53 -8.03 5.57
N ALA A 159 32.94 -7.86 4.31
CA ALA A 159 33.27 -8.97 3.43
C ALA A 159 34.46 -9.77 3.96
N MET A 160 35.51 -9.08 4.39
CA MET A 160 36.68 -9.72 5.00
C MET A 160 36.32 -10.37 6.35
N ALA A 161 35.50 -9.70 7.18
CA ALA A 161 35.02 -10.25 8.43
C ALA A 161 34.16 -11.51 8.22
N CYS A 162 33.22 -11.49 7.29
CA CYS A 162 32.46 -12.69 6.91
C CYS A 162 33.38 -13.85 6.47
N TYR A 163 34.39 -13.53 5.67
CA TYR A 163 35.37 -14.52 5.20
C TYR A 163 36.11 -15.20 6.36
N GLU A 164 36.54 -14.44 7.37
CA GLU A 164 37.20 -14.99 8.58
C GLU A 164 36.21 -15.75 9.47
N LEU A 165 35.02 -15.18 9.73
CA LEU A 165 33.97 -15.81 10.53
C LEU A 165 33.55 -17.18 9.96
N MET A 166 33.61 -17.34 8.63
CA MET A 166 33.33 -18.59 7.93
C MET A 166 34.58 -19.46 7.70
N GLN A 167 35.69 -19.15 8.36
CA GLN A 167 36.96 -19.89 8.27
C GLN A 167 37.43 -20.06 6.81
N SER A 168 37.29 -19.00 6.02
CA SER A 168 37.73 -18.93 4.61
C SER A 168 37.07 -19.95 3.66
N LYS A 169 35.94 -20.49 4.04
CA LYS A 169 35.27 -21.59 3.31
C LYS A 169 34.46 -21.13 2.12
N TRP A 170 33.74 -19.97 2.24
CA TRP A 170 32.81 -19.50 1.24
C TRP A 170 33.23 -18.17 0.64
N ALA A 171 32.77 -17.88 -0.57
CA ALA A 171 33.00 -16.63 -1.24
C ALA A 171 32.32 -15.45 -0.50
N CYS A 172 33.08 -14.37 -0.26
CA CYS A 172 32.59 -13.15 0.37
C CYS A 172 33.02 -11.94 -0.45
N VAL A 173 32.07 -11.10 -0.79
CA VAL A 173 32.30 -9.88 -1.56
C VAL A 173 31.52 -8.71 -0.95
N SER A 174 31.87 -7.48 -1.27
CA SER A 174 31.04 -6.36 -0.87
C SER A 174 30.67 -5.45 -2.04
N LEU A 175 29.64 -4.62 -1.78
CA LEU A 175 29.26 -3.53 -2.68
C LEU A 175 30.39 -2.52 -2.83
N LYS A 176 30.41 -1.82 -3.96
CA LYS A 176 31.38 -0.73 -4.25
C LYS A 176 30.94 0.60 -3.62
N ARG A 177 29.63 0.84 -3.65
CA ARG A 177 28.99 2.12 -3.36
C ARG A 177 28.10 2.10 -2.10
N GLY A 178 28.11 0.98 -1.35
CA GLY A 178 27.25 0.78 -0.18
C GLY A 178 25.77 0.62 -0.55
N ALA A 179 24.88 0.70 0.46
CA ALA A 179 23.45 0.43 0.33
C ALA A 179 22.78 1.23 -0.80
N SER A 180 23.07 2.51 -0.95
CA SER A 180 22.45 3.38 -1.96
C SER A 180 22.78 2.99 -3.41
N GLY A 181 23.90 2.33 -3.65
CA GLY A 181 24.35 1.84 -4.94
C GLY A 181 24.12 0.35 -5.18
N ALA A 182 23.55 -0.36 -4.22
CA ALA A 182 23.49 -1.83 -4.16
C ALA A 182 22.93 -2.47 -5.45
N VAL A 183 21.75 -2.05 -5.88
CA VAL A 183 21.10 -2.59 -7.09
C VAL A 183 21.96 -2.38 -8.34
N LYS A 184 22.63 -1.23 -8.46
CA LYS A 184 23.52 -0.93 -9.59
C LYS A 184 24.75 -1.82 -9.56
N ASP A 185 25.40 -1.94 -8.40
CA ASP A 185 26.60 -2.77 -8.23
C ASP A 185 26.32 -4.24 -8.56
N ILE A 186 25.20 -4.76 -8.09
CA ILE A 186 24.79 -6.15 -8.38
C ILE A 186 24.46 -6.37 -9.84
N ARG A 187 23.76 -5.43 -10.49
CA ARG A 187 23.49 -5.52 -11.94
C ARG A 187 24.76 -5.51 -12.78
N GLU A 188 25.76 -4.71 -12.39
CA GLU A 188 27.06 -4.67 -13.07
C GLU A 188 27.84 -6.00 -12.92
N SER A 189 27.58 -6.79 -11.85
CA SER A 189 28.20 -8.09 -11.56
C SER A 189 27.22 -9.27 -11.61
N ILE A 190 26.09 -9.14 -12.30
CA ILE A 190 24.98 -10.10 -12.21
C ILE A 190 25.39 -11.51 -12.64
N GLU A 191 26.19 -11.65 -13.68
CA GLU A 191 26.68 -12.95 -14.19
C GLU A 191 27.52 -13.66 -13.12
N PHE A 192 28.38 -12.94 -12.44
CA PHE A 192 29.19 -13.48 -11.34
C PHE A 192 28.29 -13.91 -10.17
N VAL A 193 27.38 -13.04 -9.73
CA VAL A 193 26.48 -13.33 -8.61
C VAL A 193 25.58 -14.52 -8.92
N GLU A 194 25.05 -14.58 -10.13
CA GLU A 194 24.19 -15.69 -10.59
C GLU A 194 24.93 -17.00 -10.86
N SER A 195 26.26 -17.01 -10.86
CA SER A 195 27.06 -18.24 -10.99
C SER A 195 27.06 -19.12 -9.72
N PHE A 196 26.59 -18.56 -8.59
CA PHE A 196 26.46 -19.30 -7.33
C PHE A 196 25.05 -19.87 -7.16
N ASP A 197 24.93 -21.02 -6.46
CA ASP A 197 23.62 -21.64 -6.18
C ASP A 197 22.79 -20.81 -5.20
N ASN A 198 23.43 -20.25 -4.18
CA ASN A 198 22.80 -19.44 -3.13
C ASN A 198 23.58 -18.16 -2.92
N VAL A 199 22.85 -17.06 -2.78
CA VAL A 199 23.40 -15.72 -2.50
C VAL A 199 22.88 -15.25 -1.15
N VAL A 200 23.75 -15.19 -0.15
CA VAL A 200 23.41 -14.70 1.18
C VAL A 200 23.72 -13.20 1.24
N ILE A 201 22.68 -12.40 1.38
CA ILE A 201 22.76 -10.94 1.51
C ILE A 201 22.92 -10.61 3.00
N CYS A 202 24.08 -10.10 3.36
CA CYS A 202 24.52 -9.82 4.72
C CYS A 202 24.83 -8.32 4.86
N PHE A 203 23.77 -7.48 4.72
CA PHE A 203 23.90 -6.02 4.83
C PHE A 203 23.66 -5.55 6.28
N ASP A 204 24.05 -4.31 6.56
CA ASP A 204 23.92 -3.70 7.87
C ASP A 204 22.50 -3.83 8.46
N ASN A 205 22.40 -4.06 9.76
CA ASN A 205 21.11 -4.23 10.45
C ASN A 205 20.43 -2.88 10.78
N ASP A 206 20.50 -1.92 9.87
CA ASP A 206 19.76 -0.67 9.94
C ASP A 206 18.65 -0.61 8.86
N LYS A 207 17.92 0.50 8.83
CA LYS A 207 16.79 0.64 7.89
C LYS A 207 17.27 0.62 6.42
N ALA A 208 18.34 1.32 6.12
CA ALA A 208 18.89 1.44 4.76
C ALA A 208 19.42 0.09 4.26
N GLY A 209 20.18 -0.64 5.10
CA GLY A 209 20.71 -1.96 4.78
C GLY A 209 19.58 -2.98 4.54
N ARG A 210 18.52 -2.98 5.37
CA ARG A 210 17.38 -3.88 5.18
C ARG A 210 16.57 -3.58 3.91
N GLU A 211 16.40 -2.31 3.53
CA GLU A 211 15.74 -1.92 2.28
C GLU A 211 16.59 -2.33 1.08
N ALA A 212 17.88 -2.02 1.09
CA ALA A 212 18.82 -2.40 0.04
C ALA A 212 18.90 -3.93 -0.15
N ALA A 213 18.90 -4.70 0.94
CA ALA A 213 18.89 -6.16 0.88
C ALA A 213 17.65 -6.72 0.15
N ARG A 214 16.48 -6.15 0.41
CA ARG A 214 15.24 -6.52 -0.30
C ARG A 214 15.29 -6.13 -1.78
N ASP A 215 15.82 -4.97 -2.10
CA ASP A 215 15.92 -4.49 -3.48
C ASP A 215 16.90 -5.33 -4.31
N VAL A 216 18.04 -5.72 -3.71
CA VAL A 216 18.98 -6.66 -4.31
C VAL A 216 18.33 -8.04 -4.50
N ALA A 217 17.63 -8.56 -3.49
CA ALA A 217 16.98 -9.85 -3.57
C ALA A 217 15.93 -9.93 -4.69
N ARG A 218 15.25 -8.81 -5.00
CA ARG A 218 14.25 -8.73 -6.08
C ARG A 218 14.82 -8.87 -7.49
N ILE A 219 16.08 -8.52 -7.71
CA ILE A 219 16.71 -8.57 -9.02
C ILE A 219 17.43 -9.89 -9.29
N LEU A 220 17.62 -10.73 -8.28
CA LEU A 220 18.19 -12.07 -8.42
C LEU A 220 17.12 -13.09 -8.82
N LYS A 221 17.54 -14.20 -9.43
CA LYS A 221 16.62 -15.28 -9.77
C LYS A 221 15.86 -15.78 -8.56
N PRO A 222 14.55 -16.03 -8.70
CA PRO A 222 13.73 -16.54 -7.60
C PRO A 222 14.36 -17.76 -6.90
N GLY A 223 14.37 -17.73 -5.57
CA GLY A 223 14.89 -18.80 -4.74
C GLY A 223 16.40 -18.74 -4.45
N LYS A 224 17.18 -17.92 -5.17
CA LYS A 224 18.63 -17.77 -4.94
C LYS A 224 18.99 -16.87 -3.75
N ALA A 225 18.29 -15.75 -3.64
CA ALA A 225 18.56 -14.77 -2.59
C ALA A 225 18.13 -15.27 -1.21
N LYS A 226 19.03 -15.18 -0.26
CA LYS A 226 18.76 -15.39 1.17
C LYS A 226 19.15 -14.13 1.92
N ILE A 227 18.30 -13.64 2.80
CA ILE A 227 18.59 -12.47 3.63
C ILE A 227 18.95 -12.94 5.01
N MET A 228 20.16 -12.61 5.43
CA MET A 228 20.65 -12.84 6.79
C MET A 228 20.15 -11.72 7.72
N THR A 229 19.76 -12.09 8.92
CA THR A 229 19.41 -11.15 9.98
C THR A 229 20.42 -11.33 11.11
N PHE A 230 21.10 -10.25 11.50
CA PHE A 230 22.02 -10.31 12.62
C PHE A 230 21.28 -10.52 13.95
N PRO A 231 21.86 -11.26 14.90
CA PRO A 231 21.33 -11.34 16.26
C PRO A 231 21.20 -9.96 16.91
N ASN A 232 20.30 -9.82 17.88
CA ASN A 232 20.10 -8.56 18.58
C ASN A 232 21.41 -8.06 19.21
N GLY A 233 21.71 -6.78 19.01
CA GLY A 233 22.90 -6.11 19.54
C GLY A 233 24.06 -5.97 18.55
N TYR A 234 23.97 -6.62 17.36
CA TYR A 234 25.01 -6.50 16.34
C TYR A 234 24.50 -5.74 15.12
N LYS A 235 25.35 -4.83 14.63
CA LYS A 235 25.05 -4.02 13.46
C LYS A 235 25.46 -4.71 12.16
N ASP A 236 26.67 -5.26 12.13
CA ASP A 236 27.33 -5.78 10.95
C ASP A 236 28.24 -6.98 11.28
N ALA A 237 28.82 -7.59 10.25
CA ALA A 237 29.69 -8.76 10.41
C ALA A 237 31.01 -8.42 11.13
N ASN A 238 31.52 -7.21 10.93
CA ASN A 238 32.77 -6.80 11.59
C ASN A 238 32.57 -6.63 13.10
N ASP A 239 31.41 -6.16 13.55
CA ASP A 239 31.08 -6.12 14.99
C ASP A 239 31.10 -7.52 15.60
N MET A 240 30.60 -8.53 14.92
CA MET A 240 30.62 -9.93 15.40
C MET A 240 32.04 -10.52 15.41
N LEU A 241 32.86 -10.20 14.39
CA LEU A 241 34.25 -10.62 14.34
C LEU A 241 35.05 -10.05 15.53
N ARG A 242 34.94 -8.76 15.79
CA ARG A 242 35.63 -8.06 16.91
C ARG A 242 35.23 -8.60 18.26
N GLN A 243 34.01 -9.11 18.40
CA GLN A 243 33.52 -9.75 19.63
C GLN A 243 33.70 -11.26 19.63
N LYS A 244 34.35 -11.82 18.59
CA LYS A 244 34.67 -13.26 18.44
C LYS A 244 33.45 -14.16 18.48
N ARG A 245 32.32 -13.71 17.86
CA ARG A 245 31.04 -14.39 17.87
C ARG A 245 30.85 -15.35 16.68
N PHE A 246 31.83 -16.23 16.47
CA PHE A 246 31.86 -17.15 15.32
C PHE A 246 30.64 -18.09 15.25
N GLN A 247 30.25 -18.69 16.36
CA GLN A 247 29.14 -19.64 16.38
C GLN A 247 27.81 -18.93 16.13
N GLU A 248 27.59 -17.80 16.76
CA GLU A 248 26.36 -17.00 16.61
C GLU A 248 26.22 -16.49 15.16
N PHE A 249 27.33 -16.03 14.55
CA PHE A 249 27.35 -15.64 13.15
C PHE A 249 27.01 -16.82 12.23
N MET A 250 27.66 -17.96 12.41
CA MET A 250 27.41 -19.15 11.61
C MET A 250 25.97 -19.64 11.74
N SER A 251 25.39 -19.60 12.94
CA SER A 251 23.98 -19.94 13.16
C SER A 251 23.06 -19.00 12.36
N ALA A 252 23.23 -17.69 12.51
CA ALA A 252 22.46 -16.69 11.80
C ALA A 252 22.62 -16.77 10.27
N TRP A 253 23.82 -17.09 9.80
CA TRP A 253 24.11 -17.28 8.38
C TRP A 253 23.37 -18.51 7.81
N TRP A 254 23.38 -19.65 8.52
CA TRP A 254 22.66 -20.86 8.12
C TRP A 254 21.13 -20.71 8.23
N GLU A 255 20.66 -19.91 9.18
CA GLU A 255 19.24 -19.58 9.37
C GLU A 255 18.75 -18.51 8.41
N SER A 256 19.61 -17.99 7.52
CA SER A 256 19.23 -17.00 6.53
C SER A 256 18.04 -17.47 5.69
N ARG A 257 16.99 -16.65 5.62
CA ARG A 257 15.73 -17.02 4.97
C ARG A 257 15.77 -16.67 3.49
N THR A 258 15.31 -17.61 2.67
CA THR A 258 15.08 -17.33 1.24
C THR A 258 14.13 -16.15 1.10
N TYR A 259 14.54 -15.19 0.29
CA TYR A 259 13.70 -14.01 0.04
C TYR A 259 12.41 -14.45 -0.66
N THR A 260 11.30 -14.13 -0.03
CA THR A 260 9.96 -14.29 -0.58
C THR A 260 9.34 -12.89 -0.76
N PRO A 261 8.88 -12.52 -1.96
CA PRO A 261 8.19 -11.27 -2.17
C PRO A 261 7.00 -11.10 -1.22
N SER A 262 6.73 -9.86 -0.80
CA SER A 262 5.56 -9.57 0.04
C SER A 262 4.28 -10.09 -0.61
N GLY A 263 3.40 -10.67 0.19
CA GLY A 263 2.14 -11.25 -0.28
C GLY A 263 2.21 -12.73 -0.68
N ILE A 264 3.40 -13.37 -0.66
CA ILE A 264 3.54 -14.81 -0.83
C ILE A 264 3.85 -15.44 0.53
N LEU A 265 2.98 -16.33 0.98
CA LEU A 265 3.12 -17.04 2.25
C LEU A 265 3.22 -18.55 2.00
N GLU A 266 4.10 -19.21 2.72
CA GLU A 266 4.08 -20.67 2.81
C GLU A 266 2.94 -21.08 3.76
N LEU A 267 1.88 -21.68 3.22
CA LEU A 267 0.66 -21.96 3.97
C LEU A 267 0.89 -22.93 5.13
N SER A 268 1.80 -23.88 4.97
CA SER A 268 2.13 -24.84 6.05
C SER A 268 2.71 -24.17 7.28
N ALA A 269 3.49 -23.09 7.10
CA ALA A 269 4.06 -22.30 8.19
C ALA A 269 3.00 -21.47 8.94
N GLN A 270 1.83 -21.21 8.33
CA GLN A 270 0.74 -20.39 8.90
C GLN A 270 -0.27 -21.20 9.73
N LYS A 271 0.00 -22.48 10.02
CA LYS A 271 -0.94 -23.37 10.73
C LYS A 271 -1.41 -22.82 12.07
N LYS A 272 -0.51 -22.19 12.84
CA LYS A 272 -0.86 -21.62 14.14
C LYS A 272 -1.76 -20.40 13.98
N ASP A 273 -1.43 -19.50 13.05
CA ASP A 273 -2.19 -18.30 12.78
C ASP A 273 -3.58 -18.65 12.22
N TRP A 274 -3.65 -19.68 11.37
CA TRP A 274 -4.94 -20.19 10.88
C TRP A 274 -5.80 -20.77 12.01
N LEU A 275 -5.21 -21.51 12.96
CA LEU A 275 -5.92 -22.15 14.08
C LEU A 275 -6.44 -21.09 15.07
N HIS A 276 -5.63 -20.07 15.35
CA HIS A 276 -5.93 -19.01 16.31
C HIS A 276 -6.42 -17.71 15.65
N ARG A 277 -6.90 -17.81 14.39
CA ARG A 277 -7.44 -16.64 13.71
C ARG A 277 -8.59 -16.04 14.48
N GLU A 278 -8.64 -14.74 14.57
CA GLU A 278 -9.81 -14.02 15.09
C GLU A 278 -11.04 -14.36 14.22
N VAL A 279 -12.09 -14.82 14.88
CA VAL A 279 -13.39 -15.00 14.22
C VAL A 279 -14.01 -13.60 14.13
N LYS A 280 -14.24 -13.14 12.89
CA LYS A 280 -14.93 -11.87 12.68
C LYS A 280 -16.32 -11.96 13.29
N GLU A 281 -16.57 -11.11 14.27
CA GLU A 281 -17.90 -10.98 14.87
C GLU A 281 -18.89 -10.53 13.81
N SER A 282 -20.07 -11.16 13.78
CA SER A 282 -21.19 -10.77 12.95
C SER A 282 -22.28 -10.14 13.81
N ILE A 283 -22.88 -9.08 13.30
CA ILE A 283 -24.03 -8.40 13.89
C ILE A 283 -25.26 -8.82 13.11
N ALA A 284 -26.28 -9.30 13.77
CA ALA A 284 -27.51 -9.67 13.11
C ALA A 284 -28.11 -8.49 12.34
N TYR A 285 -28.75 -8.78 11.19
CA TYR A 285 -29.66 -7.83 10.55
C TYR A 285 -30.93 -7.67 11.38
N PRO A 286 -31.68 -6.57 11.21
CA PRO A 286 -32.97 -6.42 11.87
C PRO A 286 -34.03 -7.44 11.37
N TRP A 287 -33.73 -8.13 10.28
CA TRP A 287 -34.64 -9.07 9.61
C TRP A 287 -34.04 -10.47 9.57
N GLU A 288 -34.86 -11.44 10.01
CA GLU A 288 -34.42 -12.82 10.18
C GLU A 288 -34.08 -13.54 8.87
N GLY A 289 -34.82 -13.26 7.80
CA GLY A 289 -34.54 -13.85 6.49
C GLY A 289 -33.17 -13.48 5.91
N LEU A 290 -32.69 -12.24 6.19
CA LEU A 290 -31.31 -11.87 5.85
C LEU A 290 -30.30 -12.61 6.73
N ASN A 291 -30.60 -12.79 8.02
CA ASN A 291 -29.72 -13.52 8.92
C ASN A 291 -29.55 -14.98 8.51
N LYS A 292 -30.63 -15.64 8.07
CA LYS A 292 -30.59 -17.02 7.58
C LYS A 292 -29.69 -17.18 6.35
N LYS A 293 -29.65 -16.19 5.44
CA LYS A 293 -28.82 -16.23 4.23
C LYS A 293 -27.41 -15.71 4.41
N LEU A 294 -27.22 -14.68 5.22
CA LEU A 294 -25.96 -13.94 5.29
C LEU A 294 -25.19 -14.16 6.60
N TYR A 295 -25.85 -14.72 7.63
CA TYR A 295 -25.27 -14.88 8.98
C TYR A 295 -24.82 -13.56 9.60
N GLY A 296 -25.53 -12.46 9.31
CA GLY A 296 -25.29 -11.13 9.84
C GLY A 296 -24.33 -10.26 9.01
N LEU A 297 -24.15 -9.02 9.48
CA LEU A 297 -23.20 -8.03 8.98
C LEU A 297 -21.83 -8.27 9.60
N ARG A 298 -20.75 -8.11 8.84
CA ARG A 298 -19.37 -8.29 9.31
C ARG A 298 -18.51 -7.08 9.01
N LYS A 299 -17.65 -6.73 9.96
CA LYS A 299 -16.60 -5.73 9.75
C LYS A 299 -15.61 -6.23 8.69
N GLY A 300 -15.09 -5.32 7.86
CA GLY A 300 -14.22 -5.64 6.73
C GLY A 300 -14.94 -6.21 5.51
N GLU A 301 -16.27 -6.05 5.44
CA GLU A 301 -17.07 -6.37 4.24
C GLU A 301 -17.65 -5.11 3.60
N LEU A 302 -17.72 -5.14 2.28
CA LEU A 302 -18.43 -4.16 1.45
C LEU A 302 -19.75 -4.76 1.04
N VAL A 303 -20.84 -4.26 1.63
CA VAL A 303 -22.22 -4.68 1.36
C VAL A 303 -22.89 -3.64 0.49
N THR A 304 -23.36 -4.03 -0.69
CA THR A 304 -24.11 -3.13 -1.58
C THR A 304 -25.60 -3.39 -1.49
N LEU A 305 -26.36 -2.34 -1.17
CA LEU A 305 -27.81 -2.30 -1.24
C LEU A 305 -28.23 -1.63 -2.54
N THR A 306 -29.08 -2.29 -3.32
CA THR A 306 -29.56 -1.76 -4.60
C THR A 306 -31.06 -1.89 -4.78
N GLY A 307 -31.62 -1.13 -5.69
CA GLY A 307 -33.05 -1.16 -6.02
C GLY A 307 -33.43 -0.02 -6.96
N GLY A 308 -34.58 -0.13 -7.59
CA GLY A 308 -35.15 0.94 -8.40
C GLY A 308 -35.39 2.23 -7.60
N THR A 309 -35.62 3.33 -8.30
CA THR A 309 -35.97 4.60 -7.66
C THR A 309 -37.33 4.48 -6.94
N GLY A 310 -37.42 4.99 -5.72
CA GLY A 310 -38.66 4.97 -4.94
C GLY A 310 -39.00 3.61 -4.28
N LEU A 311 -38.17 2.56 -4.44
CA LEU A 311 -38.47 1.22 -3.88
C LEU A 311 -38.09 1.06 -2.40
N GLY A 312 -37.80 2.12 -1.69
CA GLY A 312 -37.57 2.08 -0.23
C GLY A 312 -36.11 1.87 0.18
N LYS A 313 -35.13 2.12 -0.70
CA LYS A 313 -33.69 2.03 -0.33
C LYS A 313 -33.37 2.86 0.93
N SER A 314 -33.73 4.13 0.94
CA SER A 314 -33.49 5.01 2.07
C SER A 314 -34.19 4.53 3.35
N SER A 315 -35.39 3.95 3.26
CA SER A 315 -36.08 3.39 4.43
C SER A 315 -35.33 2.18 5.00
N VAL A 316 -34.87 1.26 4.13
CA VAL A 316 -34.03 0.12 4.52
C VAL A 316 -32.69 0.59 5.11
N THR A 317 -32.07 1.61 4.51
CA THR A 317 -30.81 2.19 5.01
C THR A 317 -30.99 2.79 6.39
N ARG A 318 -32.09 3.53 6.65
CA ARG A 318 -32.41 4.11 7.96
C ARG A 318 -32.62 3.03 9.03
N GLU A 319 -33.34 1.95 8.70
CA GLU A 319 -33.50 0.83 9.63
C GLU A 319 -32.14 0.20 9.98
N LEU A 320 -31.23 0.06 9.01
CA LEU A 320 -29.89 -0.47 9.25
C LEU A 320 -29.02 0.51 10.06
N GLU A 321 -29.09 1.82 9.78
CA GLU A 321 -28.41 2.84 10.56
C GLU A 321 -28.85 2.84 12.02
N HIS A 322 -30.17 2.91 12.25
CA HIS A 322 -30.74 2.81 13.59
C HIS A 322 -30.33 1.50 14.29
N TRP A 323 -30.40 0.39 13.58
CA TRP A 323 -30.04 -0.92 14.10
C TRP A 323 -28.58 -0.99 14.54
N LEU A 324 -27.64 -0.52 13.72
CA LEU A 324 -26.22 -0.47 14.05
C LEU A 324 -25.94 0.41 15.29
N ILE A 325 -26.57 1.57 15.37
CA ILE A 325 -26.41 2.49 16.51
C ILE A 325 -26.91 1.87 17.80
N LYS A 326 -28.03 1.16 17.76
CA LYS A 326 -28.69 0.58 18.95
C LYS A 326 -28.09 -0.75 19.41
N ASN A 327 -27.61 -1.56 18.48
CA ASN A 327 -27.22 -2.94 18.78
C ASN A 327 -25.72 -3.16 18.77
N THR A 328 -24.91 -2.09 18.67
CA THR A 328 -23.45 -2.13 18.79
C THR A 328 -22.97 -1.02 19.71
N GLU A 329 -21.76 -1.17 20.24
CA GLU A 329 -21.03 -0.10 20.91
C GLU A 329 -20.09 0.65 19.95
N ASP A 330 -20.09 0.27 18.68
CA ASP A 330 -19.21 0.84 17.65
C ASP A 330 -19.67 2.24 17.21
N ASN A 331 -18.73 3.07 16.81
CA ASN A 331 -19.02 4.35 16.16
C ASN A 331 -19.51 4.11 14.72
N VAL A 332 -20.52 4.87 14.32
CA VAL A 332 -21.18 4.78 13.02
C VAL A 332 -20.97 6.06 12.24
N GLY A 333 -20.46 5.96 11.02
CA GLY A 333 -20.30 7.06 10.08
C GLY A 333 -21.39 7.03 9.02
N ILE A 334 -21.98 8.18 8.70
CA ILE A 334 -23.04 8.31 7.68
C ILE A 334 -22.61 9.36 6.66
N VAL A 335 -22.56 8.95 5.39
CA VAL A 335 -22.24 9.82 4.25
C VAL A 335 -23.45 9.83 3.32
N ALA A 336 -24.44 10.63 3.66
CA ALA A 336 -25.64 10.86 2.85
C ALA A 336 -25.39 12.02 1.87
N LEU A 337 -25.28 11.71 0.58
CA LEU A 337 -24.93 12.68 -0.47
C LEU A 337 -26.14 13.28 -1.18
N GLU A 338 -27.32 12.69 -1.02
CA GLU A 338 -28.58 13.17 -1.64
C GLU A 338 -29.43 14.03 -0.69
N GLU A 339 -29.14 13.98 0.62
CA GLU A 339 -29.96 14.70 1.59
C GLU A 339 -29.10 15.43 2.63
N ASN A 340 -29.71 16.40 3.29
CA ASN A 340 -29.04 17.08 4.39
C ASN A 340 -29.06 16.23 5.67
N TRP A 341 -28.15 16.54 6.60
CA TRP A 341 -27.99 15.82 7.84
C TRP A 341 -29.26 15.85 8.74
N LEU A 342 -30.06 16.94 8.66
CA LEU A 342 -31.32 17.03 9.42
C LEU A 342 -32.30 15.93 9.00
N ARG A 343 -32.47 15.73 7.68
CA ARG A 343 -33.36 14.70 7.16
C ARG A 343 -32.89 13.29 7.54
N THR A 344 -31.57 13.07 7.54
CA THR A 344 -30.99 11.80 8.02
C THR A 344 -31.30 11.60 9.50
N ALA A 345 -31.06 12.61 10.34
CA ALA A 345 -31.35 12.55 11.77
C ALA A 345 -32.84 12.33 12.04
N ASP A 346 -33.72 13.10 11.39
CA ASP A 346 -35.18 12.95 11.52
C ASP A 346 -35.64 11.52 11.13
N GLY A 347 -35.01 10.94 10.09
CA GLY A 347 -35.29 9.56 9.69
C GLY A 347 -34.94 8.53 10.77
N ILE A 348 -33.73 8.66 11.35
CA ILE A 348 -33.27 7.75 12.41
C ILE A 348 -34.11 7.91 13.68
N ILE A 349 -34.41 9.16 14.08
CA ILE A 349 -35.21 9.46 15.26
C ILE A 349 -36.67 9.01 15.07
N SER A 350 -37.22 9.10 13.85
CA SER A 350 -38.54 8.59 13.52
C SER A 350 -38.67 7.09 13.76
N ILE A 351 -37.61 6.32 13.47
CA ILE A 351 -37.58 4.88 13.76
C ILE A 351 -37.63 4.61 15.27
N GLU A 352 -36.86 5.36 16.06
CA GLU A 352 -36.86 5.26 17.51
C GLU A 352 -38.22 5.66 18.13
N ALA A 353 -38.85 6.69 17.58
CA ALA A 353 -40.17 7.14 17.97
C ALA A 353 -41.30 6.16 17.59
N ASN A 354 -41.02 5.29 16.62
CA ASN A 354 -42.04 4.48 15.93
C ASN A 354 -43.15 5.38 15.35
N ASP A 355 -42.78 6.57 14.86
CA ASP A 355 -43.69 7.57 14.27
C ASP A 355 -42.94 8.43 13.23
N ARG A 356 -43.64 8.94 12.25
CA ARG A 356 -43.07 9.76 11.16
C ARG A 356 -42.84 11.21 11.59
N ILE A 357 -42.00 11.45 12.60
CA ILE A 357 -41.71 12.82 13.12
C ILE A 357 -41.00 13.73 12.12
N TYR A 358 -40.54 13.23 10.98
CA TYR A 358 -40.06 14.04 9.85
C TYR A 358 -41.21 14.79 9.15
N LEU A 359 -42.49 14.45 9.40
CA LEU A 359 -43.66 15.17 8.97
C LEU A 359 -44.03 16.21 10.02
N ASN A 360 -44.18 17.50 9.62
CA ASN A 360 -44.49 18.59 10.54
C ASN A 360 -45.72 18.29 11.41
N GLU A 361 -46.80 17.78 10.80
CA GLU A 361 -48.04 17.45 11.52
C GLU A 361 -47.85 16.43 12.66
N ARG A 362 -46.89 15.51 12.48
CA ARG A 362 -46.55 14.53 13.52
C ARG A 362 -45.60 15.15 14.53
N ARG A 363 -44.58 15.87 14.08
CA ARG A 363 -43.59 16.53 14.92
C ARG A 363 -44.22 17.52 15.90
N ASP A 364 -45.25 18.27 15.48
CA ASP A 364 -45.94 19.25 16.30
C ASP A 364 -46.73 18.63 17.48
N GLN A 365 -46.88 17.30 17.48
CA GLN A 365 -47.49 16.55 18.59
C GLN A 365 -46.52 16.28 19.73
N TYR A 366 -45.23 16.51 19.54
CA TYR A 366 -44.17 16.26 20.51
C TYR A 366 -43.69 17.58 21.12
N SER A 367 -43.44 17.60 22.43
CA SER A 367 -42.75 18.73 23.05
C SER A 367 -41.26 18.70 22.74
N GLU A 368 -40.56 19.84 22.88
CA GLU A 368 -39.11 19.92 22.71
C GLU A 368 -38.39 18.90 23.62
N GLU A 369 -38.83 18.73 24.85
CA GLU A 369 -38.26 17.77 25.82
C GLU A 369 -38.43 16.34 25.35
N GLN A 370 -39.57 15.98 24.76
CA GLN A 370 -39.81 14.66 24.19
C GLN A 370 -38.92 14.41 22.98
N LEU A 371 -38.77 15.40 22.08
CA LEU A 371 -37.89 15.28 20.92
C LEU A 371 -36.43 15.16 21.31
N MET A 372 -35.99 15.95 22.31
CA MET A 372 -34.63 15.83 22.86
C MET A 372 -34.42 14.44 23.50
N GLY A 373 -35.36 13.95 24.27
CA GLY A 373 -35.26 12.63 24.84
C GLY A 373 -35.20 11.49 23.83
N LEU A 374 -35.92 11.60 22.70
CA LEU A 374 -35.80 10.66 21.57
C LEU A 374 -34.44 10.73 20.90
N PHE A 375 -33.93 11.97 20.71
CA PHE A 375 -32.61 12.19 20.14
C PHE A 375 -31.51 11.53 20.99
N ASP A 376 -31.48 11.87 22.30
CA ASP A 376 -30.47 11.35 23.22
C ASP A 376 -30.55 9.83 23.39
N LYS A 377 -31.75 9.25 23.23
CA LYS A 377 -31.98 7.80 23.33
C LYS A 377 -31.34 7.02 22.18
N VAL A 378 -31.24 7.59 20.96
CA VAL A 378 -30.77 6.92 19.75
C VAL A 378 -29.44 7.44 19.23
N ILE A 379 -29.07 8.69 19.52
CA ILE A 379 -27.82 9.31 19.08
C ILE A 379 -26.91 9.53 20.31
N PRO A 380 -26.15 8.53 20.75
CA PRO A 380 -25.23 8.67 21.86
C PRO A 380 -24.12 9.67 21.54
N GLU A 381 -23.71 10.46 22.55
CA GLU A 381 -22.63 11.43 22.39
C GLU A 381 -21.34 10.76 21.87
N GLY A 382 -20.74 11.35 20.84
CA GLY A 382 -19.45 10.91 20.28
C GLY A 382 -19.47 9.62 19.47
N ARG A 383 -20.65 9.04 19.16
CA ARG A 383 -20.73 7.76 18.44
C ARG A 383 -21.25 7.83 17.01
N VAL A 384 -22.00 8.86 16.65
CA VAL A 384 -22.58 8.99 15.31
C VAL A 384 -21.97 10.21 14.60
N PHE A 385 -21.35 9.98 13.47
CA PHE A 385 -20.66 11.02 12.69
C PHE A 385 -21.28 11.10 11.30
N ILE A 386 -21.72 12.29 10.91
CA ILE A 386 -22.40 12.51 9.64
C ILE A 386 -21.65 13.51 8.77
N HIS A 387 -21.56 13.21 7.47
CA HIS A 387 -21.08 14.15 6.48
C HIS A 387 -22.15 15.18 6.18
N ALA A 388 -21.93 16.44 6.59
CA ALA A 388 -22.95 17.49 6.60
C ALA A 388 -22.98 18.38 5.33
N HIS A 389 -22.21 18.03 4.27
CA HIS A 389 -22.06 18.90 3.10
C HIS A 389 -22.83 18.39 1.88
N LEU A 390 -23.65 19.27 1.30
CA LEU A 390 -24.33 19.08 0.02
C LEU A 390 -23.63 19.93 -1.04
N GLY A 391 -23.03 19.32 -2.05
CA GLY A 391 -22.39 20.04 -3.17
C GLY A 391 -21.42 19.18 -3.96
N ALA A 392 -20.94 19.71 -5.08
CA ALA A 392 -19.91 19.07 -5.88
C ALA A 392 -18.59 19.10 -5.09
N THR A 393 -18.20 17.97 -4.57
CA THR A 393 -16.96 17.80 -3.80
C THR A 393 -16.02 16.91 -4.60
N ASP A 394 -14.75 17.30 -4.70
CA ASP A 394 -13.72 16.48 -5.34
C ASP A 394 -13.66 15.09 -4.66
N ILE A 395 -13.43 14.06 -5.46
CA ILE A 395 -13.38 12.69 -4.97
C ILE A 395 -12.28 12.48 -3.94
N GLU A 396 -11.14 13.16 -4.09
CA GLU A 396 -10.03 13.09 -3.13
C GLU A 396 -10.45 13.66 -1.77
N GLU A 397 -11.23 14.72 -1.79
CA GLU A 397 -11.80 15.32 -0.57
C GLU A 397 -12.78 14.34 0.10
N ILE A 398 -13.63 13.66 -0.66
CA ILE A 398 -14.57 12.68 -0.11
C ILE A 398 -13.81 11.49 0.51
N PHE A 399 -12.79 10.95 -0.19
CA PHE A 399 -11.98 9.88 0.37
C PHE A 399 -11.18 10.31 1.60
N SER A 400 -10.71 11.56 1.64
CA SER A 400 -10.09 12.13 2.84
C SER A 400 -11.06 12.17 4.02
N LYS A 401 -12.31 12.60 3.78
CA LYS A 401 -13.37 12.64 4.78
C LYS A 401 -13.77 11.23 5.24
N LEU A 402 -13.91 10.29 4.29
CA LEU A 402 -14.17 8.88 4.63
C LEU A 402 -13.05 8.30 5.51
N ARG A 403 -11.78 8.53 5.16
CA ARG A 403 -10.65 8.12 6.01
C ARG A 403 -10.69 8.78 7.39
N TYR A 404 -11.05 10.05 7.47
CA TYR A 404 -11.18 10.75 8.74
C TYR A 404 -12.30 10.17 9.60
N ILE A 405 -13.49 9.89 9.02
CA ILE A 405 -14.60 9.24 9.71
C ILE A 405 -14.18 7.85 10.21
N ILE A 406 -13.51 7.05 9.39
CA ILE A 406 -13.12 5.69 9.74
C ILE A 406 -11.99 5.67 10.78
N VAL A 407 -10.92 6.44 10.54
CA VAL A 407 -9.70 6.38 11.35
C VAL A 407 -9.70 7.42 12.46
N GLY A 408 -10.07 8.67 12.14
CA GLY A 408 -10.04 9.79 13.08
C GLY A 408 -11.20 9.76 14.08
N CYS A 409 -12.40 9.34 13.62
CA CYS A 409 -13.57 9.16 14.48
C CYS A 409 -13.76 7.69 14.90
N GLU A 410 -12.84 6.80 14.57
CA GLU A 410 -12.84 5.37 14.93
C GLU A 410 -14.13 4.61 14.54
N CYS A 411 -14.81 5.05 13.47
CA CYS A 411 -16.03 4.39 13.02
C CYS A 411 -15.73 2.98 12.49
N LYS A 412 -16.46 2.01 13.02
CA LYS A 412 -16.37 0.60 12.57
C LYS A 412 -17.41 0.25 11.52
N TRP A 413 -18.42 1.08 11.37
CA TRP A 413 -19.48 0.98 10.38
C TRP A 413 -19.59 2.31 9.63
N VAL A 414 -19.69 2.25 8.31
CA VAL A 414 -19.92 3.44 7.48
C VAL A 414 -21.00 3.13 6.46
N VAL A 415 -21.98 4.03 6.36
CA VAL A 415 -23.06 3.98 5.37
C VAL A 415 -22.82 5.08 4.34
N VAL A 416 -22.82 4.74 3.06
CA VAL A 416 -22.64 5.67 1.93
C VAL A 416 -23.88 5.62 1.04
N ASP A 417 -24.67 6.68 1.06
CA ASP A 417 -25.87 6.86 0.24
C ASP A 417 -25.72 8.11 -0.66
N HIS A 418 -25.48 7.98 -1.97
CA HIS A 418 -25.28 6.77 -2.77
C HIS A 418 -24.08 6.92 -3.72
N LEU A 419 -23.59 5.79 -4.22
CA LEU A 419 -22.41 5.66 -5.08
C LEU A 419 -22.38 6.62 -6.29
N HIS A 420 -23.50 6.79 -7.00
CA HIS A 420 -23.51 7.53 -8.26
C HIS A 420 -23.30 9.03 -8.11
N MET A 421 -23.57 9.60 -6.93
CA MET A 421 -23.21 11.01 -6.64
C MET A 421 -21.70 11.22 -6.63
N LEU A 422 -20.95 10.21 -6.21
CA LEU A 422 -19.48 10.22 -6.22
C LEU A 422 -18.90 10.15 -7.64
N VAL A 423 -19.61 9.50 -8.56
CA VAL A 423 -19.15 9.30 -9.95
C VAL A 423 -19.35 10.54 -10.81
N ASN A 424 -20.41 11.30 -10.58
CA ASN A 424 -20.72 12.52 -11.34
C ASN A 424 -19.59 13.56 -11.26
N VAL A 425 -18.74 13.47 -10.25
CA VAL A 425 -17.56 14.33 -10.04
C VAL A 425 -16.34 13.87 -10.85
N LEU A 426 -16.29 12.60 -11.27
CA LEU A 426 -15.10 11.98 -11.90
C LEU A 426 -15.07 12.04 -13.42
N SER A 427 -16.21 12.19 -14.10
CA SER A 427 -16.26 11.87 -15.52
C SER A 427 -16.84 12.97 -16.38
N GLU A 428 -15.97 13.66 -17.09
CA GLU A 428 -16.30 14.13 -18.43
C GLU A 428 -16.20 12.93 -19.39
N GLY A 429 -17.23 12.05 -19.43
CA GLY A 429 -17.44 11.13 -20.55
C GLY A 429 -17.49 9.62 -20.32
N ASP A 430 -17.01 9.02 -19.21
CA ASP A 430 -17.05 7.56 -18.99
C ASP A 430 -17.48 7.18 -17.55
N GLU A 431 -18.80 7.21 -17.30
CA GLU A 431 -19.42 6.85 -16.01
C GLU A 431 -18.96 5.45 -15.53
N ARG A 432 -18.81 4.50 -16.47
CA ARG A 432 -18.43 3.13 -16.13
C ARG A 432 -17.03 3.05 -15.53
N ARG A 433 -16.09 3.74 -16.13
CA ARG A 433 -14.69 3.80 -15.66
C ARG A 433 -14.58 4.49 -14.30
N GLY A 434 -15.39 5.53 -14.09
CA GLY A 434 -15.49 6.22 -12.81
C GLY A 434 -15.98 5.28 -11.71
N ILE A 435 -17.04 4.48 -11.97
CA ILE A 435 -17.57 3.50 -11.02
C ILE A 435 -16.54 2.42 -10.71
N ASP A 436 -15.83 1.88 -11.71
CA ASP A 436 -14.81 0.85 -11.49
C ASP A 436 -13.69 1.34 -10.58
N MET A 437 -13.19 2.56 -10.84
CA MET A 437 -12.13 3.17 -10.01
C MET A 437 -12.61 3.45 -8.58
N LEU A 438 -13.83 3.96 -8.43
CA LEU A 438 -14.42 4.24 -7.13
C LEU A 438 -14.59 2.96 -6.30
N MET A 439 -15.13 1.90 -6.91
CA MET A 439 -15.30 0.62 -6.25
C MET A 439 -13.97 -0.02 -5.83
N GLN A 440 -12.92 0.09 -6.66
CA GLN A 440 -11.58 -0.35 -6.29
C GLN A 440 -11.03 0.41 -5.07
N ARG A 441 -11.21 1.73 -5.03
CA ARG A 441 -10.77 2.56 -3.91
C ARG A 441 -11.55 2.25 -2.63
N LEU A 442 -12.88 2.08 -2.71
CA LEU A 442 -13.70 1.68 -1.56
C LEU A 442 -13.29 0.29 -1.06
N ARG A 443 -13.04 -0.66 -1.96
CA ARG A 443 -12.56 -1.98 -1.58
C ARG A 443 -11.22 -1.92 -0.86
N SER A 444 -10.25 -1.18 -1.40
CA SER A 444 -8.95 -0.96 -0.73
C SER A 444 -9.11 -0.34 0.65
N LEU A 445 -9.99 0.66 0.78
CA LEU A 445 -10.28 1.31 2.06
C LEU A 445 -10.83 0.31 3.09
N VAL A 446 -11.76 -0.55 2.69
CA VAL A 446 -12.32 -1.61 3.54
C VAL A 446 -11.25 -2.62 3.97
N GLU A 447 -10.38 -3.04 3.04
CA GLU A 447 -9.29 -3.99 3.32
C GLU A 447 -8.22 -3.40 4.24
N GLU A 448 -7.87 -2.13 4.05
CA GLU A 448 -6.87 -1.42 4.86
C GLU A 448 -7.34 -1.16 6.29
N THR A 449 -8.62 -0.82 6.46
CA THR A 449 -9.16 -0.33 7.74
C THR A 449 -9.97 -1.37 8.51
N GLY A 450 -10.46 -2.41 7.83
CA GLY A 450 -11.36 -3.39 8.42
C GLY A 450 -12.77 -2.87 8.70
N VAL A 451 -13.16 -1.69 8.17
CA VAL A 451 -14.49 -1.10 8.36
C VAL A 451 -15.57 -1.94 7.66
N GLY A 452 -16.74 -2.09 8.28
CA GLY A 452 -17.96 -2.57 7.61
C GLY A 452 -18.57 -1.43 6.81
N LEU A 453 -18.65 -1.57 5.48
CA LEU A 453 -19.16 -0.53 4.59
C LEU A 453 -20.46 -0.96 3.92
N LEU A 454 -21.52 -0.19 4.19
CA LEU A 454 -22.83 -0.29 3.52
C LEU A 454 -22.88 0.75 2.40
N LEU A 455 -23.01 0.30 1.15
CA LEU A 455 -23.03 1.15 -0.02
C LEU A 455 -24.38 1.07 -0.73
N VAL A 456 -25.04 2.20 -0.92
CA VAL A 456 -26.28 2.27 -1.71
C VAL A 456 -25.95 2.53 -3.17
N SER A 457 -26.57 1.76 -4.08
CA SER A 457 -26.39 1.87 -5.52
C SER A 457 -27.73 1.87 -6.25
N HIS A 458 -27.80 2.54 -7.40
CA HIS A 458 -28.98 2.51 -8.28
C HIS A 458 -28.90 1.36 -9.29
N LEU A 459 -30.08 0.95 -9.76
CA LEU A 459 -30.23 0.07 -10.92
C LEU A 459 -30.26 0.87 -12.23
N ARG A 460 -29.83 0.22 -13.31
CA ARG A 460 -30.17 0.69 -14.67
C ARG A 460 -31.68 0.61 -14.86
N ARG A 461 -32.21 1.39 -15.79
CA ARG A 461 -33.58 1.17 -16.26
C ARG A 461 -33.71 -0.26 -16.77
N ALA A 462 -34.80 -0.93 -16.41
CA ALA A 462 -35.08 -2.27 -16.93
C ALA A 462 -35.14 -2.24 -18.46
N SER A 463 -34.55 -3.22 -19.09
CA SER A 463 -34.63 -3.41 -20.53
C SER A 463 -35.90 -4.22 -20.83
N GLY A 464 -37.00 -3.56 -21.06
CA GLY A 464 -38.31 -4.19 -21.33
C GLY A 464 -39.47 -3.24 -21.11
N ASP A 465 -40.70 -3.70 -21.33
CA ASP A 465 -41.91 -2.89 -21.18
C ASP A 465 -42.27 -2.62 -19.71
N LYS A 466 -41.70 -3.37 -18.75
CA LYS A 466 -41.95 -3.22 -17.31
C LYS A 466 -40.74 -2.61 -16.62
N GLY A 467 -40.97 -1.58 -15.79
CA GLY A 467 -39.99 -0.98 -14.94
C GLY A 467 -39.74 -1.76 -13.62
N HIS A 468 -38.70 -1.41 -12.90
CA HIS A 468 -38.41 -1.99 -11.55
C HIS A 468 -39.53 -1.70 -10.56
N GLU A 469 -40.27 -0.59 -10.74
CA GLU A 469 -41.44 -0.18 -9.98
C GLU A 469 -42.66 -1.07 -10.18
N GLN A 470 -42.61 -1.98 -11.16
CA GLN A 470 -43.64 -2.98 -11.46
C GLN A 470 -43.26 -4.39 -10.97
N GLY A 471 -42.31 -4.48 -10.02
CA GLY A 471 -41.94 -5.74 -9.41
C GLY A 471 -41.04 -6.66 -10.23
N VAL A 472 -40.33 -6.11 -11.23
CA VAL A 472 -39.37 -6.89 -12.04
C VAL A 472 -38.27 -7.41 -11.14
N GLU A 473 -38.02 -8.72 -11.22
CA GLU A 473 -36.95 -9.38 -10.49
C GLU A 473 -35.58 -8.80 -10.86
N VAL A 474 -34.78 -8.49 -9.84
CA VAL A 474 -33.45 -7.86 -10.00
C VAL A 474 -32.36 -8.90 -10.13
N SER A 475 -31.45 -8.68 -11.08
CA SER A 475 -30.24 -9.47 -11.25
C SER A 475 -28.99 -8.60 -11.17
N LEU A 476 -27.81 -9.22 -11.00
CA LEU A 476 -26.54 -8.51 -10.99
C LEU A 476 -26.30 -7.71 -12.28
N SER A 477 -26.88 -8.13 -13.41
CA SER A 477 -26.79 -7.43 -14.69
C SER A 477 -27.55 -6.10 -14.70
N HIS A 478 -28.47 -5.88 -13.78
CA HIS A 478 -29.26 -4.64 -13.66
C HIS A 478 -28.53 -3.54 -12.85
N LEU A 479 -27.40 -3.83 -12.23
CA LEU A 479 -26.62 -2.80 -11.53
C LEU A 479 -26.18 -1.70 -12.51
N LYS A 480 -26.43 -0.44 -12.13
CA LYS A 480 -26.11 0.73 -12.97
C LYS A 480 -24.60 0.93 -13.05
N GLY A 481 -24.08 1.03 -14.26
CA GLY A 481 -22.75 1.48 -14.58
C GLY A 481 -21.73 0.36 -14.79
N SER A 482 -21.48 -0.54 -13.86
CA SER A 482 -20.36 -1.47 -14.00
C SER A 482 -20.59 -2.83 -13.33
N GLN A 483 -19.98 -3.89 -13.92
CA GLN A 483 -19.79 -5.17 -13.25
C GLN A 483 -18.87 -5.06 -12.01
N GLY A 484 -18.08 -3.99 -11.90
CA GLY A 484 -17.20 -3.73 -10.76
C GLY A 484 -17.96 -3.70 -9.43
N ILE A 485 -19.20 -3.18 -9.40
CA ILE A 485 -20.04 -3.22 -8.20
C ILE A 485 -20.26 -4.67 -7.76
N ALA A 486 -20.73 -5.51 -8.69
CA ALA A 486 -20.96 -6.92 -8.41
C ALA A 486 -19.68 -7.67 -8.04
N GLN A 487 -18.56 -7.37 -8.69
CA GLN A 487 -17.28 -8.07 -8.47
C GLN A 487 -16.63 -7.71 -7.13
N LEU A 488 -16.62 -6.42 -6.77
CA LEU A 488 -15.89 -5.90 -5.62
C LEU A 488 -16.68 -5.91 -4.31
N SER A 489 -18.03 -5.98 -4.36
CA SER A 489 -18.85 -6.18 -3.17
C SER A 489 -18.71 -7.61 -2.62
N ASP A 490 -18.71 -7.76 -1.30
CA ASP A 490 -18.79 -9.06 -0.64
C ASP A 490 -20.22 -9.60 -0.63
N CYS A 491 -21.18 -8.70 -0.47
CA CYS A 491 -22.61 -9.00 -0.53
C CYS A 491 -23.33 -7.96 -1.39
N VAL A 492 -24.34 -8.41 -2.15
CA VAL A 492 -25.26 -7.54 -2.90
C VAL A 492 -26.67 -7.91 -2.55
N ILE A 493 -27.40 -6.95 -1.98
CA ILE A 493 -28.81 -7.06 -1.59
C ILE A 493 -29.64 -6.17 -2.51
N ALA A 494 -30.68 -6.73 -3.12
CA ALA A 494 -31.60 -6.01 -4.00
C ALA A 494 -32.98 -5.87 -3.37
N LEU A 495 -33.59 -4.72 -3.60
CA LEU A 495 -34.96 -4.42 -3.24
C LEU A 495 -35.84 -4.45 -4.49
N GLU A 496 -36.90 -5.25 -4.43
CA GLU A 496 -37.91 -5.43 -5.48
C GLU A 496 -39.28 -5.06 -4.91
N ARG A 497 -40.07 -4.26 -5.62
CA ARG A 497 -41.40 -3.87 -5.17
C ARG A 497 -42.29 -3.56 -6.36
N ASN A 498 -43.51 -4.04 -6.34
CA ASN A 498 -44.56 -3.71 -7.33
C ASN A 498 -45.44 -2.57 -6.80
N GLN A 499 -45.01 -1.32 -6.98
CA GLN A 499 -45.79 -0.14 -6.56
C GLN A 499 -47.08 0.05 -7.33
N GLN A 500 -47.25 -0.63 -8.49
CA GLN A 500 -48.40 -0.54 -9.36
C GLN A 500 -49.39 -1.68 -9.10
N ALA A 501 -49.17 -2.51 -8.08
CA ALA A 501 -50.09 -3.58 -7.71
C ALA A 501 -51.44 -3.02 -7.32
N SER A 502 -52.51 -3.75 -7.70
CA SER A 502 -53.89 -3.40 -7.34
C SER A 502 -54.16 -3.66 -5.85
N ASN A 503 -53.46 -4.62 -5.27
CA ASN A 503 -53.50 -4.95 -3.86
C ASN A 503 -52.56 -4.02 -3.09
N GLU A 504 -53.08 -3.33 -2.08
CA GLU A 504 -52.31 -2.37 -1.25
C GLU A 504 -51.19 -3.06 -0.45
N ASP A 505 -51.43 -4.28 0.01
CA ASP A 505 -50.42 -5.07 0.73
C ASP A 505 -49.22 -5.41 -0.17
N GLU A 506 -49.49 -5.87 -1.39
CA GLU A 506 -48.46 -6.10 -2.40
C GLU A 506 -47.73 -4.80 -2.75
N ALA A 507 -48.47 -3.71 -2.97
CA ALA A 507 -47.92 -2.41 -3.30
C ALA A 507 -47.02 -1.86 -2.18
N ASN A 508 -47.26 -2.24 -0.91
CA ASN A 508 -46.50 -1.84 0.25
C ASN A 508 -45.46 -2.87 0.71
N THR A 509 -45.34 -4.01 0.03
CA THR A 509 -44.37 -5.06 0.35
C THR A 509 -43.14 -5.01 -0.55
N THR A 510 -41.98 -4.90 0.06
CA THR A 510 -40.66 -4.93 -0.61
C THR A 510 -40.05 -6.30 -0.41
N ARG A 511 -39.77 -7.00 -1.51
CA ARG A 511 -39.00 -8.25 -1.49
C ARG A 511 -37.52 -7.92 -1.37
N VAL A 512 -36.83 -8.55 -0.41
CA VAL A 512 -35.40 -8.43 -0.20
C VAL A 512 -34.71 -9.66 -0.77
N ARG A 513 -33.91 -9.47 -1.77
CA ARG A 513 -33.21 -10.55 -2.48
C ARG A 513 -31.70 -10.43 -2.31
N VAL A 514 -31.04 -11.51 -1.95
CA VAL A 514 -29.58 -11.61 -1.99
C VAL A 514 -29.15 -12.02 -3.40
N LEU A 515 -28.43 -11.11 -4.09
CA LEU A 515 -27.90 -11.38 -5.43
C LEU A 515 -26.51 -12.00 -5.38
N LYS A 516 -25.76 -11.74 -4.30
CA LYS A 516 -24.40 -12.25 -4.09
C LYS A 516 -24.10 -12.31 -2.60
N SER A 517 -23.43 -13.38 -2.18
CA SER A 517 -22.78 -13.50 -0.88
C SER A 517 -21.46 -14.25 -1.05
N ARG A 518 -20.33 -13.58 -0.76
CA ARG A 518 -19.01 -14.25 -0.77
C ARG A 518 -18.83 -15.18 0.42
N TYR A 519 -19.48 -14.85 1.53
CA TYR A 519 -19.30 -15.59 2.78
C TYR A 519 -20.03 -16.94 2.77
N THR A 520 -21.30 -16.93 2.37
CA THR A 520 -22.14 -18.14 2.38
C THR A 520 -22.28 -18.80 1.01
N GLY A 521 -22.26 -18.01 -0.05
CA GLY A 521 -22.65 -18.44 -1.40
C GLY A 521 -24.16 -18.43 -1.63
N ASP A 522 -24.97 -18.22 -0.58
CA ASP A 522 -26.42 -18.26 -0.67
C ASP A 522 -26.98 -17.01 -1.37
N THR A 523 -27.94 -17.25 -2.26
CA THR A 523 -28.63 -16.20 -3.03
C THR A 523 -30.13 -16.44 -3.05
N GLY A 524 -30.88 -15.55 -3.70
CA GLY A 524 -32.34 -15.64 -3.86
C GLY A 524 -33.09 -14.80 -2.82
N LEU A 525 -34.42 -14.96 -2.79
CA LEU A 525 -35.31 -14.24 -1.88
C LEU A 525 -34.93 -14.53 -0.41
N ALA A 526 -34.74 -13.47 0.36
CA ALA A 526 -34.41 -13.55 1.78
C ALA A 526 -35.62 -13.34 2.68
N CYS A 527 -36.34 -12.23 2.47
CA CYS A 527 -37.54 -11.90 3.24
C CYS A 527 -38.41 -10.89 2.48
N ASN A 528 -39.63 -10.70 2.95
CA ASN A 528 -40.55 -9.66 2.54
C ASN A 528 -40.69 -8.63 3.65
N LEU A 529 -40.55 -7.34 3.30
CA LEU A 529 -40.67 -6.22 4.26
C LEU A 529 -41.91 -5.41 3.92
N ARG A 530 -42.86 -5.36 4.83
CA ARG A 530 -44.09 -4.55 4.68
C ARG A 530 -43.83 -3.16 5.29
N TYR A 531 -44.12 -2.12 4.52
CA TYR A 531 -44.08 -0.75 4.98
C TYR A 531 -45.35 -0.39 5.73
N ASN A 532 -45.20 0.12 6.94
CA ASN A 532 -46.29 0.66 7.74
C ASN A 532 -46.39 2.17 7.49
N SER A 533 -47.49 2.62 6.90
CA SER A 533 -47.73 4.00 6.53
C SER A 533 -47.95 4.93 7.74
N GLU A 534 -48.29 4.42 8.92
CA GLU A 534 -48.43 5.22 10.13
C GLU A 534 -47.10 5.49 10.82
N THR A 535 -46.28 4.45 10.95
CA THR A 535 -45.01 4.53 11.70
C THR A 535 -43.80 4.83 10.83
N GLY A 536 -43.91 4.58 9.50
CA GLY A 536 -42.78 4.67 8.58
C GLY A 536 -41.78 3.51 8.66
N ARG A 537 -42.08 2.46 9.45
CA ARG A 537 -41.23 1.31 9.71
C ARG A 537 -41.39 0.20 8.69
N LEU A 538 -40.36 -0.63 8.57
CA LEU A 538 -40.35 -1.84 7.76
C LEU A 538 -40.33 -3.09 8.65
N PHE A 539 -41.36 -3.92 8.53
CA PHE A 539 -41.49 -5.15 9.28
C PHE A 539 -41.38 -6.37 8.36
N GLU A 540 -40.63 -7.38 8.79
CA GLU A 540 -40.60 -8.66 8.09
C GLU A 540 -41.96 -9.35 8.26
N VAL A 541 -42.50 -9.83 7.11
CA VAL A 541 -43.75 -10.58 7.07
C VAL A 541 -43.51 -11.98 6.51
N THR A 542 -44.25 -12.97 7.01
CA THR A 542 -44.18 -14.35 6.53
C THR A 542 -44.92 -14.51 5.24
N GLU A 543 -44.60 -15.54 4.43
CA GLU A 543 -45.32 -15.82 3.17
C GLU A 543 -46.80 -16.14 3.41
N GLU A 544 -47.13 -16.71 4.56
CA GLU A 544 -48.52 -17.00 4.95
C GLU A 544 -49.35 -15.73 5.17
N GLU A 545 -48.72 -14.66 5.69
CA GLU A 545 -49.39 -13.37 5.90
C GLU A 545 -49.55 -12.54 4.62
N THR A 546 -48.88 -12.92 3.52
CA THR A 546 -49.00 -12.25 2.22
C THR A 546 -50.16 -12.77 1.36
N PHE A 547 -50.73 -13.94 1.66
CA PHE A 547 -51.75 -14.62 0.84
C PHE A 547 -53.12 -14.84 1.52
N ASP A 548 -53.28 -14.45 2.77
CA ASP A 548 -54.53 -14.72 3.52
C ASP A 548 -55.76 -13.86 3.15
N ASN A 549 -55.74 -13.13 2.03
CA ASN A 549 -56.91 -12.35 1.55
C ASN A 549 -57.46 -12.75 0.18
N GLU A 550 -57.20 -13.97 -0.32
CA GLU A 550 -57.79 -14.44 -1.58
C GLU A 550 -59.03 -15.35 -1.41
N ASP A 551 -59.55 -15.53 -0.21
CA ASP A 551 -60.80 -16.23 0.00
C ASP A 551 -61.78 -15.39 0.87
N PHE A 552 -62.50 -14.49 0.19
CA PHE A 552 -63.93 -14.19 0.53
C PHE A 552 -64.51 -13.26 -0.54
#